data_ea14cbfbcf464654acd4266bfcc82764
#
_entry.id   ea14cbfbcf464654acd4266bfcc82764
#
_cell.length_a   1.000
_cell.length_b   1.000
_cell.length_c   1.000
_cell.angle_alpha   90.00
_cell.angle_beta   90.00
_cell.angle_gamma   90.00
#
_symmetry.space_group_name_H-M   'P 1'
#
loop_
_entity.id
_entity.type
_entity.pdbx_description
1 polymer ?
#
loop_
_entity_poly.entity_id
_entity_poly.type
_entity_poly.pdbx_seq_one_letter_code
_entity_poly.pdbx_strand_id
1 'polypeptide(L)'
;VKVPEPEKLAQIKAAGIDHVEVVFNYFWRNAPENECYTRAYRVKALLEEAGLKVWSCHLPFSRQLDISVPDPALREQNVALMERMIRLASIFGPQRLVLHPSSEPIADEEREIRLQNSANSIGRLALSAKEIGAVLCIENLPRTCLGRDSGELMRLIADYPEVMVCFDSNHLLKEEHAHFFEAVGNRIGTIHASDYDRKDERHWLPGEGVIDWPDFLRRLQASGYKGVFMHEVRAGVNA
;
A
#
# COMPACT_ATOMS: atom_id res chain seq x y z
N VAL A 1 -3.68 -10.92 11.65
CA VAL A 1 -3.06 -9.68 12.15
C VAL A 1 -3.50 -9.51 13.59
N LYS A 2 -2.55 -9.37 14.51
CA LYS A 2 -2.79 -9.17 15.95
C LYS A 2 -2.58 -7.71 16.31
N VAL A 3 -3.15 -7.26 17.42
CA VAL A 3 -2.76 -5.99 18.05
C VAL A 3 -1.26 -6.06 18.33
N PRO A 4 -0.48 -5.03 17.97
CA PRO A 4 0.95 -5.03 18.26
C PRO A 4 1.20 -5.13 19.78
N GLU A 5 2.18 -5.92 20.13
CA GLU A 5 2.57 -6.08 21.54
C GLU A 5 3.41 -4.86 21.96
N PRO A 6 3.14 -4.24 23.13
CA PRO A 6 3.85 -3.05 23.59
C PRO A 6 5.38 -3.19 23.57
N GLU A 7 5.89 -4.38 23.97
CA GLU A 7 7.33 -4.66 23.98
C GLU A 7 7.94 -4.62 22.57
N LYS A 8 7.21 -5.09 21.55
CA LYS A 8 7.67 -5.03 20.15
C LYS A 8 7.68 -3.60 19.63
N LEU A 9 6.69 -2.78 19.98
CA LEU A 9 6.68 -1.38 19.61
C LEU A 9 7.85 -0.62 20.26
N ALA A 10 8.13 -0.90 21.54
CA ALA A 10 9.30 -0.34 22.23
C ALA A 10 10.62 -0.75 21.57
N GLN A 11 10.76 -2.01 21.12
CA GLN A 11 11.93 -2.50 20.39
C GLN A 11 12.10 -1.78 19.04
N ILE A 12 11.01 -1.58 18.29
CA ILE A 12 11.01 -0.81 17.03
C ILE A 12 11.51 0.60 17.27
N LYS A 13 11.00 1.27 18.30
CA LYS A 13 11.43 2.63 18.65
C LYS A 13 12.90 2.66 19.10
N ALA A 14 13.34 1.70 19.91
CA ALA A 14 14.72 1.60 20.36
C ALA A 14 15.70 1.33 19.22
N ALA A 15 15.25 0.68 18.13
CA ALA A 15 16.02 0.50 16.90
C ALA A 15 16.15 1.79 16.05
N GLY A 16 15.61 2.92 16.51
CA GLY A 16 15.69 4.21 15.81
C GLY A 16 14.60 4.42 14.75
N ILE A 17 13.57 3.58 14.72
CA ILE A 17 12.44 3.73 13.81
C ILE A 17 11.43 4.70 14.44
N ASP A 18 11.07 5.76 13.71
CA ASP A 18 10.12 6.78 14.16
C ASP A 18 8.73 6.64 13.52
N HIS A 19 8.65 6.02 12.35
CA HIS A 19 7.43 5.94 11.56
C HIS A 19 7.04 4.50 11.27
N VAL A 20 5.74 4.24 11.27
CA VAL A 20 5.17 2.93 10.95
C VAL A 20 4.02 3.07 9.94
N GLU A 21 3.70 1.98 9.27
CA GLU A 21 2.47 1.81 8.54
C GLU A 21 1.47 0.97 9.33
N VAL A 22 0.20 1.37 9.31
CA VAL A 22 -0.89 0.64 9.96
C VAL A 22 -1.68 -0.15 8.94
N VAL A 23 -1.61 -1.49 8.99
CA VAL A 23 -2.34 -2.38 8.07
C VAL A 23 -3.76 -2.61 8.56
N PHE A 24 -4.75 -2.29 7.72
CA PHE A 24 -6.17 -2.25 8.09
C PHE A 24 -6.87 -3.60 8.08
N ASN A 25 -6.23 -4.69 7.65
CA ASN A 25 -6.83 -6.03 7.68
C ASN A 25 -7.29 -6.49 9.08
N TYR A 26 -6.75 -5.89 10.14
CA TYR A 26 -7.16 -6.15 11.53
C TYR A 26 -8.51 -5.53 11.90
N PHE A 27 -8.85 -4.37 11.34
CA PHE A 27 -9.96 -3.57 11.86
C PHE A 27 -11.33 -4.01 11.36
N TRP A 28 -11.44 -4.44 10.10
CA TRP A 28 -12.73 -4.67 9.44
C TRP A 28 -13.25 -6.11 9.51
N ARG A 29 -12.38 -7.12 9.65
CA ARG A 29 -12.79 -8.52 9.59
C ARG A 29 -13.60 -8.91 10.80
N ASN A 30 -14.81 -9.47 10.58
CA ASN A 30 -15.69 -10.03 11.61
C ASN A 30 -15.94 -9.07 12.77
N ALA A 31 -16.02 -7.77 12.49
CA ALA A 31 -16.25 -6.74 13.50
C ALA A 31 -17.36 -5.79 13.06
N PRO A 32 -18.34 -5.50 13.91
CA PRO A 32 -19.27 -4.40 13.69
C PRO A 32 -18.52 -3.06 13.69
N GLU A 33 -19.13 -2.04 13.12
CA GLU A 33 -18.44 -0.76 12.89
C GLU A 33 -17.89 -0.14 14.18
N ASN A 34 -18.66 -0.14 15.25
CA ASN A 34 -18.23 0.38 16.56
C ASN A 34 -16.98 -0.34 17.10
N GLU A 35 -16.86 -1.64 16.85
CA GLU A 35 -15.68 -2.41 17.24
C GLU A 35 -14.45 -2.04 16.39
N CYS A 36 -14.63 -1.73 15.11
CA CYS A 36 -13.56 -1.23 14.25
C CYS A 36 -12.93 0.04 14.86
N TYR A 37 -13.76 1.00 15.28
CA TYR A 37 -13.29 2.21 15.94
C TYR A 37 -12.58 1.92 17.28
N THR A 38 -13.14 1.06 18.12
CA THR A 38 -12.52 0.65 19.38
C THR A 38 -11.14 0.04 19.17
N ARG A 39 -11.00 -0.84 18.17
CA ARG A 39 -9.71 -1.44 17.79
C ARG A 39 -8.72 -0.38 17.30
N ALA A 40 -9.16 0.57 16.48
CA ALA A 40 -8.32 1.62 15.95
C ALA A 40 -7.79 2.55 17.05
N TYR A 41 -8.64 3.02 17.96
CA TYR A 41 -8.22 3.84 19.10
C TYR A 41 -7.24 3.11 20.01
N ARG A 42 -7.45 1.81 20.25
CA ARG A 42 -6.50 1.00 21.04
C ARG A 42 -5.12 0.94 20.37
N VAL A 43 -5.06 0.70 19.06
CA VAL A 43 -3.78 0.67 18.33
C VAL A 43 -3.13 2.04 18.35
N LYS A 44 -3.90 3.12 18.12
CA LYS A 44 -3.39 4.47 18.21
C LYS A 44 -2.73 4.77 19.56
N ALA A 45 -3.41 4.45 20.65
CA ALA A 45 -2.87 4.67 22.01
C ALA A 45 -1.54 3.93 22.22
N LEU A 46 -1.42 2.67 21.76
CA LEU A 46 -0.18 1.89 21.86
C LEU A 46 0.97 2.51 21.05
N LEU A 47 0.68 3.05 19.86
CA LEU A 47 1.69 3.72 19.03
C LEU A 47 2.15 5.04 19.66
N GLU A 48 1.22 5.82 20.21
CA GLU A 48 1.51 7.07 20.93
C GLU A 48 2.36 6.81 22.18
N GLU A 49 2.01 5.79 22.98
CA GLU A 49 2.78 5.38 24.16
C GLU A 49 4.21 4.95 23.79
N ALA A 50 4.38 4.26 22.65
CA ALA A 50 5.68 3.88 22.15
C ALA A 50 6.46 5.04 21.48
N GLY A 51 5.87 6.22 21.30
CA GLY A 51 6.46 7.35 20.60
C GLY A 51 6.64 7.13 19.09
N LEU A 52 5.80 6.27 18.49
CA LEU A 52 5.79 5.97 17.06
C LEU A 52 4.74 6.82 16.34
N LYS A 53 5.10 7.33 15.16
CA LYS A 53 4.22 8.12 14.29
C LYS A 53 3.69 7.27 13.16
N VAL A 54 2.45 7.48 12.77
CA VAL A 54 1.88 6.82 11.58
C VAL A 54 2.20 7.66 10.35
N TRP A 55 2.96 7.08 9.41
CA TRP A 55 3.23 7.66 8.10
C TRP A 55 2.10 7.34 7.13
N SER A 56 1.75 6.08 7.04
CA SER A 56 0.76 5.56 6.10
C SER A 56 -0.20 4.57 6.77
N CYS A 57 -1.37 4.44 6.16
CA CYS A 57 -2.29 3.36 6.46
C CYS A 57 -2.49 2.53 5.19
N HIS A 58 -2.23 1.24 5.27
CA HIS A 58 -2.51 0.29 4.21
C HIS A 58 -3.96 -0.16 4.30
N LEU A 59 -4.77 0.22 3.32
CA LEU A 59 -6.19 -0.14 3.26
C LEU A 59 -6.36 -1.67 3.20
N PRO A 60 -7.52 -2.20 3.58
CA PRO A 60 -7.74 -3.64 3.56
C PRO A 60 -7.51 -4.25 2.18
N PHE A 61 -6.89 -5.40 2.14
CA PHE A 61 -6.69 -6.16 0.92
C PHE A 61 -7.02 -7.64 1.14
N SER A 62 -7.70 -8.23 0.21
CA SER A 62 -7.96 -9.68 0.14
C SER A 62 -8.62 -10.01 -1.21
N ARG A 63 -8.68 -11.30 -1.56
CA ARG A 63 -9.41 -11.75 -2.76
C ARG A 63 -10.89 -11.38 -2.78
N GLN A 64 -11.47 -11.08 -1.62
CA GLN A 64 -12.88 -10.69 -1.48
C GLN A 64 -13.07 -9.17 -1.56
N LEU A 65 -12.00 -8.39 -1.52
CA LEU A 65 -12.03 -6.92 -1.50
C LEU A 65 -11.35 -6.37 -2.76
N ASP A 66 -11.92 -6.65 -3.90
CA ASP A 66 -11.39 -6.22 -5.18
C ASP A 66 -12.26 -5.10 -5.77
N ILE A 67 -11.67 -3.91 -5.92
CA ILE A 67 -12.35 -2.72 -6.45
C ILE A 67 -12.43 -2.71 -7.99
N SER A 68 -11.83 -3.72 -8.65
CA SER A 68 -11.79 -3.87 -10.10
C SER A 68 -12.83 -4.83 -10.66
N VAL A 69 -13.52 -5.60 -9.79
CA VAL A 69 -14.40 -6.70 -10.22
C VAL A 69 -15.44 -6.25 -11.27
N PRO A 70 -15.75 -7.10 -12.29
CA PRO A 70 -16.73 -6.79 -13.30
C PRO A 70 -18.16 -6.62 -12.75
N ASP A 71 -18.54 -7.39 -11.72
CA ASP A 71 -19.85 -7.26 -11.08
C ASP A 71 -19.99 -5.89 -10.42
N PRO A 72 -20.93 -5.03 -10.88
CA PRO A 72 -21.06 -3.68 -10.38
C PRO A 72 -21.59 -3.62 -8.94
N ALA A 73 -22.42 -4.58 -8.51
CA ALA A 73 -22.97 -4.60 -7.16
C ALA A 73 -21.89 -4.97 -6.14
N LEU A 74 -21.07 -5.99 -6.45
CA LEU A 74 -19.95 -6.39 -5.61
C LEU A 74 -18.88 -5.29 -5.57
N ARG A 75 -18.59 -4.64 -6.71
CA ARG A 75 -17.64 -3.53 -6.77
C ARG A 75 -18.10 -2.36 -5.89
N GLU A 76 -19.38 -1.99 -5.97
CA GLU A 76 -19.94 -0.93 -5.12
C GLU A 76 -19.82 -1.26 -3.63
N GLN A 77 -20.08 -2.50 -3.22
CA GLN A 77 -19.88 -2.94 -1.83
C GLN A 77 -18.43 -2.83 -1.38
N ASN A 78 -17.49 -3.23 -2.24
CA ASN A 78 -16.07 -3.15 -1.95
C ASN A 78 -15.59 -1.70 -1.84
N VAL A 79 -15.98 -0.83 -2.77
CA VAL A 79 -15.65 0.60 -2.72
C VAL A 79 -16.24 1.27 -1.49
N ALA A 80 -17.50 1.00 -1.16
CA ALA A 80 -18.14 1.54 0.05
C ALA A 80 -17.44 1.09 1.34
N LEU A 81 -16.92 -0.16 1.38
CA LEU A 81 -16.10 -0.61 2.50
C LEU A 81 -14.78 0.16 2.56
N MET A 82 -14.10 0.37 1.42
CA MET A 82 -12.86 1.16 1.39
C MET A 82 -13.08 2.60 1.87
N GLU A 83 -14.16 3.25 1.47
CA GLU A 83 -14.52 4.58 1.96
C GLU A 83 -14.71 4.61 3.49
N ARG A 84 -15.36 3.59 4.07
CA ARG A 84 -15.46 3.47 5.53
C ARG A 84 -14.09 3.29 6.19
N MET A 85 -13.20 2.50 5.60
CA MET A 85 -11.86 2.29 6.12
C MET A 85 -10.99 3.56 5.98
N ILE A 86 -11.17 4.34 4.93
CA ILE A 86 -10.54 5.66 4.77
C ILE A 86 -11.00 6.60 5.90
N ARG A 87 -12.31 6.67 6.18
CA ARG A 87 -12.80 7.45 7.32
C ARG A 87 -12.23 6.96 8.65
N LEU A 88 -12.13 5.65 8.85
CA LEU A 88 -11.50 5.08 10.04
C LEU A 88 -10.01 5.47 10.14
N ALA A 89 -9.31 5.57 9.01
CA ALA A 89 -7.89 5.94 8.97
C ALA A 89 -7.63 7.36 9.51
N SER A 90 -8.62 8.26 9.47
CA SER A 90 -8.48 9.61 10.04
C SER A 90 -8.08 9.62 11.51
N ILE A 91 -8.42 8.55 12.28
CA ILE A 91 -8.00 8.37 13.69
C ILE A 91 -6.47 8.44 13.82
N PHE A 92 -5.74 7.89 12.85
CA PHE A 92 -4.28 7.82 12.86
C PHE A 92 -3.62 9.08 12.28
N GLY A 93 -4.35 9.91 11.52
CA GLY A 93 -3.85 11.08 10.83
C GLY A 93 -2.73 10.75 9.81
N PRO A 94 -2.88 9.73 8.94
CA PRO A 94 -1.83 9.33 8.01
C PRO A 94 -1.63 10.40 6.94
N GLN A 95 -0.40 10.52 6.45
CA GLN A 95 -0.13 11.34 5.26
C GLN A 95 -0.43 10.59 3.96
N ARG A 96 -0.39 9.26 3.99
CA ARG A 96 -0.57 8.38 2.82
C ARG A 96 -1.54 7.25 3.14
N LEU A 97 -2.34 6.91 2.15
CA LEU A 97 -3.18 5.70 2.17
C LEU A 97 -2.71 4.79 1.04
N VAL A 98 -2.32 3.57 1.34
CA VAL A 98 -1.93 2.58 0.35
C VAL A 98 -3.14 1.74 -0.03
N LEU A 99 -3.36 1.55 -1.33
CA LEU A 99 -4.48 0.81 -1.90
C LEU A 99 -4.00 -0.16 -2.98
N HIS A 100 -4.40 -1.42 -2.88
CA HIS A 100 -4.29 -2.39 -3.96
C HIS A 100 -5.32 -2.08 -5.05
N PRO A 101 -4.93 -1.91 -6.32
CA PRO A 101 -5.86 -1.64 -7.42
C PRO A 101 -6.74 -2.85 -7.78
N SER A 102 -6.34 -4.05 -7.38
CA SER A 102 -7.08 -5.30 -7.64
C SER A 102 -6.62 -6.43 -6.71
N SER A 103 -7.22 -7.60 -6.91
CA SER A 103 -6.75 -8.87 -6.36
C SER A 103 -6.61 -9.92 -7.46
N GLU A 104 -5.72 -10.89 -7.25
CA GLU A 104 -5.51 -12.01 -8.20
C GLU A 104 -6.32 -13.27 -7.84
N PRO A 105 -6.54 -14.18 -8.80
CA PRO A 105 -6.08 -14.12 -10.20
C PRO A 105 -6.97 -13.24 -11.08
N ILE A 106 -6.38 -12.62 -12.11
CA ILE A 106 -7.11 -11.89 -13.16
C ILE A 106 -6.82 -12.56 -14.50
N ALA A 107 -7.88 -12.96 -15.20
CA ALA A 107 -7.80 -13.50 -16.56
C ALA A 107 -7.52 -12.36 -17.57
N ASP A 108 -6.76 -12.66 -18.62
CA ASP A 108 -6.40 -11.65 -19.62
C ASP A 108 -7.62 -11.07 -20.34
N GLU A 109 -8.68 -11.86 -20.52
CA GLU A 109 -9.95 -11.45 -21.15
C GLU A 109 -10.70 -10.40 -20.33
N GLU A 110 -10.52 -10.39 -19.00
CA GLU A 110 -11.15 -9.43 -18.10
C GLU A 110 -10.28 -8.19 -17.87
N ARG A 111 -9.02 -8.23 -18.28
CA ARG A 111 -8.02 -7.25 -17.85
C ARG A 111 -8.41 -5.83 -18.18
N GLU A 112 -8.87 -5.56 -19.40
CA GLU A 112 -9.22 -4.19 -19.82
C GLU A 112 -10.42 -3.63 -19.06
N ILE A 113 -11.49 -4.42 -18.90
CA ILE A 113 -12.65 -3.98 -18.12
C ILE A 113 -12.30 -3.76 -16.64
N ARG A 114 -11.41 -4.58 -16.08
CA ARG A 114 -10.95 -4.42 -14.71
C ARG A 114 -10.07 -3.18 -14.53
N LEU A 115 -9.20 -2.86 -15.50
CA LEU A 115 -8.44 -1.60 -15.49
C LEU A 115 -9.38 -0.39 -15.45
N GLN A 116 -10.40 -0.36 -16.31
CA GLN A 116 -11.39 0.72 -16.32
C GLN A 116 -12.16 0.81 -15.00
N ASN A 117 -12.63 -0.31 -14.47
CA ASN A 117 -13.35 -0.37 -13.21
C ASN A 117 -12.50 0.11 -12.03
N SER A 118 -11.24 -0.34 -11.99
CA SER A 118 -10.29 0.05 -10.94
C SER A 118 -10.00 1.56 -11.00
N ALA A 119 -9.74 2.11 -12.18
CA ALA A 119 -9.51 3.55 -12.36
C ALA A 119 -10.70 4.37 -11.85
N ASN A 120 -11.93 4.00 -12.21
CA ASN A 120 -13.14 4.66 -11.73
C ASN A 120 -13.27 4.59 -10.20
N SER A 121 -12.98 3.43 -9.61
CA SER A 121 -13.01 3.23 -8.16
C SER A 121 -11.93 4.06 -7.46
N ILE A 122 -10.73 4.13 -8.03
CA ILE A 122 -9.61 4.94 -7.53
C ILE A 122 -10.01 6.42 -7.46
N GLY A 123 -10.63 6.96 -8.52
CA GLY A 123 -11.08 8.36 -8.54
C GLY A 123 -12.04 8.68 -7.39
N ARG A 124 -13.00 7.79 -7.12
CA ARG A 124 -13.93 7.95 -6.00
C ARG A 124 -13.22 7.88 -4.64
N LEU A 125 -12.31 6.92 -4.46
CA LEU A 125 -11.56 6.76 -3.22
C LEU A 125 -10.54 7.89 -2.97
N ALA A 126 -10.01 8.50 -4.04
CA ALA A 126 -9.15 9.68 -3.94
C ALA A 126 -9.88 10.88 -3.31
N LEU A 127 -11.16 11.08 -3.64
CA LEU A 127 -11.99 12.11 -3.01
C LEU A 127 -12.12 11.85 -1.50
N SER A 128 -12.42 10.60 -1.10
CA SER A 128 -12.52 10.23 0.31
C SER A 128 -11.18 10.40 1.05
N ALA A 129 -10.05 10.09 0.40
CA ALA A 129 -8.73 10.32 0.98
C ALA A 129 -8.45 11.81 1.21
N LYS A 130 -8.82 12.65 0.26
CA LYS A 130 -8.69 14.12 0.35
C LYS A 130 -9.51 14.70 1.52
N GLU A 131 -10.71 14.16 1.78
CA GLU A 131 -11.56 14.60 2.90
C GLU A 131 -10.88 14.44 4.27
N ILE A 132 -10.01 13.45 4.44
CA ILE A 132 -9.24 13.23 5.67
C ILE A 132 -7.85 13.87 5.63
N GLY A 133 -7.51 14.60 4.57
CA GLY A 133 -6.22 15.25 4.39
C GLY A 133 -5.06 14.31 4.01
N ALA A 134 -5.36 13.09 3.54
CA ALA A 134 -4.37 12.11 3.10
C ALA A 134 -4.27 12.04 1.57
N VAL A 135 -3.14 11.56 1.07
CA VAL A 135 -2.92 11.26 -0.35
C VAL A 135 -3.12 9.77 -0.60
N LEU A 136 -3.97 9.41 -1.56
CA LEU A 136 -4.13 8.03 -2.00
C LEU A 136 -2.93 7.60 -2.84
N CYS A 137 -2.34 6.45 -2.51
CA CYS A 137 -1.20 5.87 -3.22
C CYS A 137 -1.58 4.47 -3.72
N ILE A 138 -1.50 4.26 -5.03
CA ILE A 138 -1.81 2.97 -5.65
C ILE A 138 -0.53 2.15 -5.71
N GLU A 139 -0.60 0.94 -5.20
CA GLU A 139 0.54 0.04 -5.14
C GLU A 139 0.70 -0.75 -6.44
N ASN A 140 1.95 -0.85 -6.94
CA ASN A 140 2.26 -1.82 -7.98
C ASN A 140 2.22 -3.22 -7.38
N LEU A 141 1.54 -4.15 -8.07
CA LEU A 141 1.30 -5.51 -7.58
C LEU A 141 1.92 -6.55 -8.53
N PRO A 142 2.29 -7.73 -8.01
CA PRO A 142 2.95 -8.75 -8.82
C PRO A 142 1.97 -9.56 -9.69
N ARG A 143 2.49 -10.48 -10.47
CA ARG A 143 1.81 -11.60 -11.19
C ARG A 143 0.67 -11.14 -12.11
N THR A 144 -0.57 -11.53 -11.76
CA THR A 144 -1.76 -11.22 -12.58
C THR A 144 -2.53 -10.01 -12.10
N CYS A 145 -2.15 -9.38 -10.98
CA CYS A 145 -2.78 -8.18 -10.48
C CYS A 145 -2.69 -7.02 -11.49
N LEU A 146 -3.57 -6.03 -11.34
CA LEU A 146 -3.45 -4.75 -12.06
C LEU A 146 -2.30 -3.94 -11.47
N GLY A 147 -1.68 -3.13 -12.33
CA GLY A 147 -0.51 -2.35 -11.91
C GLY A 147 0.76 -3.19 -11.77
N ARG A 148 0.84 -4.33 -12.47
CA ARG A 148 1.99 -5.25 -12.47
C ARG A 148 3.23 -4.69 -13.18
N ASP A 149 3.09 -3.59 -13.87
CA ASP A 149 4.13 -2.80 -14.50
C ASP A 149 3.79 -1.31 -14.46
N SER A 150 4.77 -0.47 -14.75
CA SER A 150 4.62 0.97 -14.70
C SER A 150 3.57 1.48 -15.69
N GLY A 151 3.45 0.87 -16.87
CA GLY A 151 2.50 1.25 -17.90
C GLY A 151 1.06 1.08 -17.45
N GLU A 152 0.71 -0.06 -16.85
CA GLU A 152 -0.62 -0.28 -16.28
C GLU A 152 -0.90 0.61 -15.08
N LEU A 153 0.09 0.74 -14.18
CA LEU A 153 -0.06 1.56 -12.99
C LEU A 153 -0.34 3.02 -13.34
N MET A 154 0.39 3.58 -14.31
CA MET A 154 0.17 4.95 -14.77
C MET A 154 -1.16 5.12 -15.50
N ARG A 155 -1.67 4.10 -16.21
CA ARG A 155 -3.02 4.11 -16.80
C ARG A 155 -4.10 4.20 -15.70
N LEU A 156 -3.94 3.49 -14.59
CA LEU A 156 -4.91 3.50 -13.48
C LEU A 156 -5.08 4.88 -12.85
N ILE A 157 -4.05 5.72 -12.87
CA ILE A 157 -4.05 7.04 -12.23
C ILE A 157 -3.93 8.21 -13.20
N ALA A 158 -4.10 7.95 -14.50
CA ALA A 158 -3.89 8.96 -15.56
C ALA A 158 -4.78 10.20 -15.37
N ASP A 159 -6.03 10.00 -15.02
CA ASP A 159 -7.05 11.05 -14.87
C ASP A 159 -7.04 11.71 -13.48
N TYR A 160 -6.18 11.25 -12.55
CA TYR A 160 -6.16 11.67 -11.15
C TYR A 160 -4.76 12.18 -10.76
N PRO A 161 -4.41 13.43 -11.07
CA PRO A 161 -3.07 13.98 -10.81
C PRO A 161 -2.70 14.03 -9.32
N GLU A 162 -3.69 14.05 -8.43
CA GLU A 162 -3.49 14.02 -6.97
C GLU A 162 -3.18 12.63 -6.40
N VAL A 163 -3.51 11.55 -7.15
CA VAL A 163 -3.21 10.18 -6.75
C VAL A 163 -1.74 9.88 -7.03
N MET A 164 -1.07 9.28 -6.09
CA MET A 164 0.34 8.93 -6.16
C MET A 164 0.53 7.41 -6.27
N VAL A 165 1.78 6.99 -6.35
CA VAL A 165 2.18 5.59 -6.39
C VAL A 165 2.77 5.16 -5.03
N CYS A 166 2.36 4.01 -4.54
CA CYS A 166 3.13 3.25 -3.57
C CYS A 166 4.05 2.32 -4.36
N PHE A 167 5.36 2.61 -4.33
CA PHE A 167 6.32 1.77 -5.04
C PHE A 167 6.79 0.62 -4.14
N ASP A 168 6.26 -0.58 -4.38
CA ASP A 168 6.80 -1.80 -3.79
C ASP A 168 7.93 -2.35 -4.66
N SER A 169 9.13 -2.39 -4.07
CA SER A 169 10.36 -2.83 -4.75
C SER A 169 10.40 -4.32 -5.07
N ASN A 170 9.63 -5.12 -4.34
CA ASN A 170 9.59 -6.58 -4.40
C ASN A 170 8.54 -7.12 -5.38
N HIS A 171 7.64 -6.27 -5.88
CA HIS A 171 6.55 -6.65 -6.77
C HIS A 171 6.86 -6.55 -8.27
N LEU A 172 8.03 -6.01 -8.65
CA LEU A 172 8.42 -5.87 -10.07
C LEU A 172 8.99 -7.17 -10.64
N LEU A 173 8.11 -8.06 -11.11
CA LEU A 173 8.51 -9.33 -11.73
C LEU A 173 8.70 -9.23 -13.26
N LYS A 174 8.19 -8.17 -13.90
CA LYS A 174 8.13 -8.02 -15.36
C LYS A 174 8.96 -6.88 -15.93
N GLU A 175 9.43 -5.97 -15.09
CA GLU A 175 10.25 -4.85 -15.53
C GLU A 175 11.37 -4.53 -14.54
N GLU A 176 12.37 -3.77 -15.01
CA GLU A 176 13.49 -3.33 -14.19
C GLU A 176 13.09 -2.12 -13.33
N HIS A 177 13.65 -2.03 -12.11
CA HIS A 177 13.45 -0.86 -11.23
C HIS A 177 13.80 0.45 -11.93
N ALA A 178 14.86 0.45 -12.74
CA ALA A 178 15.28 1.63 -13.50
C ALA A 178 14.17 2.14 -14.42
N HIS A 179 13.53 1.26 -15.18
CA HIS A 179 12.44 1.61 -16.08
C HIS A 179 11.20 2.10 -15.32
N PHE A 180 10.88 1.43 -14.20
CA PHE A 180 9.77 1.87 -13.33
C PHE A 180 9.99 3.30 -12.82
N PHE A 181 11.19 3.62 -12.30
CA PHE A 181 11.52 4.97 -11.85
C PHE A 181 11.39 6.01 -12.98
N GLU A 182 11.82 5.69 -14.18
CA GLU A 182 11.71 6.57 -15.35
C GLU A 182 10.26 6.85 -15.74
N ALA A 183 9.42 5.82 -15.71
CA ALA A 183 8.00 5.93 -16.08
C ALA A 183 7.15 6.63 -15.03
N VAL A 184 7.38 6.33 -13.72
CA VAL A 184 6.59 6.86 -12.61
C VAL A 184 7.08 8.25 -12.18
N GLY A 185 8.38 8.49 -12.25
CA GLY A 185 8.98 9.79 -11.95
C GLY A 185 8.61 10.34 -10.57
N ASN A 186 8.11 11.57 -10.52
CA ASN A 186 7.73 12.28 -9.29
C ASN A 186 6.35 11.87 -8.72
N ARG A 187 5.71 10.84 -9.28
CA ARG A 187 4.43 10.32 -8.78
C ARG A 187 4.60 9.34 -7.60
N ILE A 188 5.83 9.06 -7.15
CA ILE A 188 6.06 8.22 -5.97
C ILE A 188 5.66 8.97 -4.70
N GLY A 189 4.61 8.50 -4.03
CA GLY A 189 4.07 9.07 -2.78
C GLY A 189 4.52 8.36 -1.52
N THR A 190 4.77 7.06 -1.62
CA THR A 190 5.35 6.20 -0.58
C THR A 190 6.06 5.02 -1.23
N ILE A 191 6.82 4.27 -0.44
CA ILE A 191 7.52 3.06 -0.89
C ILE A 191 7.29 1.93 0.10
N HIS A 192 7.32 0.69 -0.41
CA HIS A 192 7.51 -0.53 0.36
C HIS A 192 8.83 -1.15 -0.05
N ALA A 193 9.80 -1.12 0.85
CA ALA A 193 11.17 -1.54 0.57
C ALA A 193 11.43 -2.93 1.15
N SER A 194 11.61 -3.90 0.28
CA SER A 194 12.07 -5.24 0.59
C SER A 194 12.80 -5.85 -0.60
N ASP A 195 13.57 -6.91 -0.36
CA ASP A 195 14.34 -7.58 -1.40
C ASP A 195 13.68 -8.90 -1.84
N TYR A 196 14.11 -9.42 -3.00
CA TYR A 196 13.54 -10.61 -3.61
C TYR A 196 14.52 -11.27 -4.59
N ASP A 197 14.09 -12.38 -5.20
CA ASP A 197 14.89 -13.15 -6.17
C ASP A 197 14.46 -12.90 -7.64
N ARG A 198 13.57 -11.93 -7.91
CA ARG A 198 12.95 -11.68 -9.20
C ARG A 198 12.07 -12.80 -9.77
N LYS A 199 11.85 -13.86 -9.02
CA LYS A 199 10.99 -14.98 -9.42
C LYS A 199 9.60 -14.84 -8.83
N ASP A 200 9.55 -14.37 -7.58
CA ASP A 200 8.32 -14.09 -6.85
C ASP A 200 8.57 -13.06 -5.74
N GLU A 201 7.50 -12.52 -5.13
CA GLU A 201 7.62 -11.69 -3.94
C GLU A 201 8.21 -12.49 -2.78
N ARG A 202 9.16 -11.90 -2.03
CA ARG A 202 9.88 -12.56 -0.93
C ARG A 202 9.81 -11.79 0.38
N HIS A 203 9.79 -10.46 0.31
CA HIS A 203 9.85 -9.56 1.45
C HIS A 203 11.10 -9.79 2.34
N TRP A 204 12.25 -10.06 1.70
CA TRP A 204 13.55 -10.19 2.37
C TRP A 204 14.08 -8.82 2.82
N LEU A 205 15.05 -8.83 3.73
CA LEU A 205 15.75 -7.61 4.10
C LEU A 205 16.54 -7.07 2.89
N PRO A 206 16.65 -5.73 2.76
CA PRO A 206 17.49 -5.11 1.74
C PRO A 206 18.93 -5.67 1.77
N GLY A 207 19.39 -6.15 0.62
CA GLY A 207 20.70 -6.79 0.45
C GLY A 207 20.71 -8.31 0.56
N GLU A 208 19.59 -8.95 0.85
CA GLU A 208 19.46 -10.43 0.85
C GLU A 208 19.03 -11.00 -0.51
N GLY A 209 18.63 -10.15 -1.45
CA GLY A 209 18.15 -10.54 -2.78
C GLY A 209 19.00 -9.95 -3.91
N VAL A 210 18.32 -9.52 -4.99
CA VAL A 210 18.97 -9.13 -6.24
C VAL A 210 18.88 -7.63 -6.56
N ILE A 211 18.26 -6.82 -5.69
CA ILE A 211 18.10 -5.39 -5.93
C ILE A 211 19.44 -4.67 -5.74
N ASP A 212 19.84 -3.86 -6.75
CA ASP A 212 20.95 -2.92 -6.60
C ASP A 212 20.48 -1.71 -5.76
N TRP A 213 20.59 -1.83 -4.44
CA TRP A 213 20.16 -0.81 -3.49
C TRP A 213 20.86 0.54 -3.66
N PRO A 214 22.16 0.63 -3.95
CA PRO A 214 22.81 1.89 -4.29
C PRO A 214 22.17 2.57 -5.51
N ASP A 215 21.84 1.85 -6.59
CA ASP A 215 21.15 2.40 -7.74
C ASP A 215 19.71 2.78 -7.40
N PHE A 216 18.99 1.91 -6.69
CA PHE A 216 17.62 2.17 -6.23
C PHE A 216 17.52 3.49 -5.43
N LEU A 217 18.40 3.68 -4.46
CA LEU A 217 18.40 4.90 -3.62
C LEU A 217 18.76 6.15 -4.42
N ARG A 218 19.71 6.08 -5.38
CA ARG A 218 20.03 7.20 -6.26
C ARG A 218 18.83 7.61 -7.11
N ARG A 219 18.10 6.63 -7.69
CA ARG A 219 16.89 6.89 -8.48
C ARG A 219 15.75 7.42 -7.65
N LEU A 220 15.54 6.87 -6.46
CA LEU A 220 14.54 7.36 -5.51
C LEU A 220 14.82 8.83 -5.14
N GLN A 221 16.06 9.17 -4.87
CA GLN A 221 16.45 10.57 -4.62
C GLN A 221 16.23 11.46 -5.85
N ALA A 222 16.60 10.98 -7.04
CA ALA A 222 16.42 11.71 -8.29
C ALA A 222 14.94 11.92 -8.67
N SER A 223 14.03 11.04 -8.25
CA SER A 223 12.58 11.21 -8.43
C SER A 223 12.01 12.36 -7.59
N GLY A 224 12.79 12.92 -6.67
CA GLY A 224 12.35 13.97 -5.75
C GLY A 224 11.60 13.46 -4.53
N TYR A 225 11.57 12.15 -4.30
CA TYR A 225 10.92 11.54 -3.12
C TYR A 225 11.55 12.05 -1.82
N LYS A 226 10.71 12.49 -0.87
CA LYS A 226 11.12 13.00 0.45
C LYS A 226 10.34 12.34 1.60
N GLY A 227 9.66 11.24 1.30
CA GLY A 227 8.88 10.50 2.30
C GLY A 227 9.72 9.57 3.16
N VAL A 228 9.05 8.78 3.95
CA VAL A 228 9.66 7.76 4.81
C VAL A 228 10.11 6.56 3.97
N PHE A 229 11.32 6.08 4.21
CA PHE A 229 11.79 4.80 3.66
C PHE A 229 11.13 3.67 4.45
N MET A 230 9.95 3.23 3.97
CA MET A 230 9.14 2.24 4.67
C MET A 230 9.58 0.84 4.29
N HIS A 231 10.00 0.05 5.27
CA HIS A 231 10.32 -1.35 5.07
C HIS A 231 9.06 -2.21 5.15
N GLU A 232 8.88 -3.10 4.18
CA GLU A 232 7.88 -4.16 4.22
C GLU A 232 8.56 -5.53 4.17
N VAL A 233 9.11 -5.94 5.30
CA VAL A 233 9.90 -7.17 5.42
C VAL A 233 9.21 -8.21 6.30
N ARG A 234 9.41 -9.48 5.98
CA ARG A 234 8.97 -10.60 6.79
C ARG A 234 10.13 -11.04 7.68
N ALA A 235 9.96 -10.90 8.99
CA ALA A 235 10.97 -11.38 9.94
C ALA A 235 11.10 -12.91 9.86
N GLY A 236 12.33 -13.42 9.78
CA GLY A 236 12.64 -14.84 10.02
C GLY A 236 12.54 -15.77 8.81
N VAL A 237 12.61 -15.29 7.58
CA VAL A 237 12.55 -16.17 6.39
C VAL A 237 13.92 -16.81 6.10
N ASN A 238 15.02 -16.26 6.61
CA ASN A 238 16.40 -16.76 6.44
C ASN A 238 17.15 -16.97 7.77
N ALA A 239 16.41 -17.15 8.88
CA ALA A 239 17.03 -17.50 10.16
C ALA A 239 16.97 -19.02 10.41
#